data_6ce17095578993e7fa8ac345c3143d41
#
_entry.id   6ce17095578993e7fa8ac345c3143d41
#
_cell.length_a   1.000
_cell.length_b   1.000
_cell.length_c   1.000
_cell.angle_alpha   90.00
_cell.angle_beta   90.00
_cell.angle_gamma   90.00
#
_symmetry.space_group_name_H-M   'P 1'
#
loop_
_entity.id
_entity.type
_entity.pdbx_description
1 polymer ?
#
loop_
_entity_poly.entity_id
_entity_poly.type
_entity_poly.pdbx_seq_one_letter_code
_entity_poly.pdbx_strand_id
1 'polypeptide(L)'
;MGAALPKQYLDLAGQPLLLHTLQRLARHPRIAGLLVVLAADDARWPGITQLADKPVLTATGGAERADSVLAGLCALPDTVLAQECVLVHDAARPLLRAEDLERLVQAGLTHPHGAILAAPVRDTLKRADAAGCIAATEPRAGLWHALTPQMARRGDMQRALVDALQAGVAATDEAMALERIGLHPLLVEGSADNLKITTPADLAYAEFWLAHND
;
A
#
# COMPACT_ATOMS: atom_id res chain seq x y z
N MET A 1 19.45 -2.66 -1.50
CA MET A 1 19.61 -3.84 -2.37
C MET A 1 19.86 -3.36 -3.79
N GLY A 2 21.10 -3.33 -4.24
CA GLY A 2 21.50 -2.99 -5.61
C GLY A 2 21.46 -4.24 -6.49
N ALA A 3 20.29 -4.86 -6.63
CA ALA A 3 20.17 -6.13 -7.34
C ALA A 3 19.63 -5.91 -8.76
N ALA A 4 20.10 -6.71 -9.70
CA ALA A 4 19.59 -6.80 -11.07
C ALA A 4 18.09 -7.21 -11.15
N LEU A 5 17.47 -7.55 -10.00
CA LEU A 5 16.08 -7.98 -9.88
C LEU A 5 15.29 -6.96 -9.03
N PRO A 6 14.18 -6.37 -9.53
CA PRO A 6 13.29 -5.55 -8.74
C PRO A 6 12.71 -6.34 -7.57
N LYS A 7 12.61 -5.69 -6.40
CA LYS A 7 12.29 -6.36 -5.12
C LYS A 7 10.97 -7.13 -5.10
N GLN A 8 9.97 -6.68 -5.85
CA GLN A 8 8.67 -7.35 -5.97
C GLN A 8 8.74 -8.72 -6.64
N TYR A 9 9.83 -8.99 -7.37
CA TYR A 9 10.10 -10.28 -8.02
C TYR A 9 11.11 -11.15 -7.26
N LEU A 10 11.57 -10.73 -6.08
CA LEU A 10 12.38 -11.59 -5.23
C LEU A 10 11.57 -12.83 -4.85
N ASP A 11 12.26 -13.97 -4.82
CA ASP A 11 11.65 -15.20 -4.32
C ASP A 11 11.34 -15.07 -2.84
N LEU A 12 10.15 -15.48 -2.45
CA LEU A 12 9.69 -15.59 -1.08
C LEU A 12 8.91 -16.89 -0.96
N ALA A 13 9.48 -17.87 -0.27
CA ALA A 13 8.88 -19.19 -0.08
C ALA A 13 8.47 -19.87 -1.41
N GLY A 14 9.31 -19.80 -2.45
CA GLY A 14 9.15 -20.49 -3.73
C GLY A 14 8.28 -19.77 -4.77
N GLN A 15 7.87 -18.53 -4.52
CA GLN A 15 7.16 -17.72 -5.52
C GLN A 15 7.53 -16.23 -5.40
N PRO A 16 7.31 -15.41 -6.44
CA PRO A 16 7.56 -13.97 -6.36
C PRO A 16 6.80 -13.30 -5.22
N LEU A 17 7.48 -12.41 -4.49
CA LEU A 17 6.91 -11.64 -3.38
C LEU A 17 5.59 -10.95 -3.76
N LEU A 18 5.52 -10.36 -4.96
CA LEU A 18 4.32 -9.73 -5.51
C LEU A 18 3.12 -10.70 -5.52
N LEU A 19 3.34 -11.97 -5.83
CA LEU A 19 2.26 -12.95 -5.93
C LEU A 19 1.62 -13.23 -4.57
N HIS A 20 2.41 -13.30 -3.49
CA HIS A 20 1.86 -13.36 -2.13
C HIS A 20 0.95 -12.17 -1.83
N THR A 21 1.42 -10.96 -2.16
CA THR A 21 0.63 -9.72 -1.97
C THR A 21 -0.70 -9.77 -2.72
N LEU A 22 -0.67 -10.16 -3.99
CA LEU A 22 -1.88 -10.26 -4.83
C LEU A 22 -2.85 -11.32 -4.31
N GLN A 23 -2.35 -12.49 -3.90
CA GLN A 23 -3.16 -13.57 -3.35
C GLN A 23 -3.89 -13.16 -2.07
N ARG A 24 -3.23 -12.43 -1.17
CA ARG A 24 -3.84 -11.90 0.07
C ARG A 24 -5.04 -11.01 -0.24
N LEU A 25 -4.89 -10.09 -1.19
CA LEU A 25 -5.97 -9.21 -1.63
C LEU A 25 -7.07 -9.98 -2.38
N ALA A 26 -6.69 -10.84 -3.33
CA ALA A 26 -7.63 -11.55 -4.17
C ALA A 26 -8.57 -12.49 -3.38
N ARG A 27 -8.11 -13.06 -2.27
CA ARG A 27 -8.92 -13.94 -1.41
C ARG A 27 -10.03 -13.21 -0.66
N HIS A 28 -9.96 -11.89 -0.52
CA HIS A 28 -10.96 -11.15 0.24
C HIS A 28 -12.28 -11.01 -0.55
N PRO A 29 -13.45 -11.39 0.01
CA PRO A 29 -14.71 -11.50 -0.75
C PRO A 29 -15.21 -10.16 -1.32
N ARG A 30 -14.93 -9.04 -0.67
CA ARG A 30 -15.36 -7.71 -1.12
C ARG A 30 -14.43 -7.05 -2.14
N ILE A 31 -13.30 -7.66 -2.49
CA ILE A 31 -12.44 -7.19 -3.57
C ILE A 31 -12.96 -7.77 -4.87
N ALA A 32 -13.39 -6.90 -5.79
CA ALA A 32 -13.98 -7.29 -7.07
C ALA A 32 -12.93 -7.66 -8.13
N GLY A 33 -11.73 -7.10 -8.04
CA GLY A 33 -10.62 -7.33 -8.97
C GLY A 33 -9.36 -6.61 -8.51
N LEU A 34 -8.28 -6.84 -9.22
CA LEU A 34 -6.97 -6.27 -8.95
C LEU A 34 -6.49 -5.49 -10.18
N LEU A 35 -5.76 -4.40 -9.95
CA LEU A 35 -5.01 -3.70 -10.99
C LEU A 35 -3.57 -3.56 -10.52
N VAL A 36 -2.65 -4.10 -11.31
CA VAL A 36 -1.21 -4.06 -11.03
C VAL A 36 -0.57 -2.99 -11.89
N VAL A 37 0.08 -2.03 -11.25
CA VAL A 37 0.79 -0.97 -11.97
C VAL A 37 2.24 -1.39 -12.14
N LEU A 38 2.68 -1.49 -13.39
CA LEU A 38 3.98 -2.00 -13.82
C LEU A 38 4.84 -0.87 -14.39
N ALA A 39 6.16 -1.00 -14.30
CA ALA A 39 7.06 -0.14 -15.05
C ALA A 39 6.85 -0.35 -16.56
N ALA A 40 7.11 0.68 -17.39
CA ALA A 40 6.88 0.61 -18.82
C ALA A 40 7.71 -0.49 -19.52
N ASP A 41 8.87 -0.82 -18.95
CA ASP A 41 9.82 -1.83 -19.43
C ASP A 41 9.79 -3.13 -18.60
N ASP A 42 8.73 -3.36 -17.83
CA ASP A 42 8.62 -4.55 -16.99
C ASP A 42 8.37 -5.81 -17.82
N ALA A 43 9.45 -6.50 -18.14
CA ALA A 43 9.43 -7.78 -18.87
C ALA A 43 9.25 -9.02 -17.94
N ARG A 44 9.08 -8.82 -16.64
CA ARG A 44 9.03 -9.91 -15.63
C ARG A 44 7.63 -10.26 -15.17
N TRP A 45 6.65 -9.41 -15.50
CA TRP A 45 5.27 -9.70 -15.16
C TRP A 45 4.83 -11.02 -15.78
N PRO A 46 4.35 -12.00 -14.99
CA PRO A 46 4.03 -13.35 -15.49
C PRO A 46 2.73 -13.42 -16.31
N GLY A 47 2.12 -12.29 -16.67
CA GLY A 47 0.91 -12.26 -17.50
C GLY A 47 -0.34 -12.80 -16.79
N ILE A 48 -0.41 -12.71 -15.47
CA ILE A 48 -1.58 -13.15 -14.69
C ILE A 48 -2.78 -12.25 -15.04
N THR A 49 -3.86 -12.86 -15.52
CA THR A 49 -5.12 -12.17 -15.87
C THR A 49 -6.26 -12.51 -14.93
N GLN A 50 -6.07 -13.52 -14.07
CA GLN A 50 -7.08 -13.96 -13.09
C GLN A 50 -6.41 -14.52 -11.85
N LEU A 51 -6.97 -14.25 -10.66
CA LEU A 51 -6.49 -14.77 -9.38
C LEU A 51 -7.69 -14.91 -8.41
N ALA A 52 -7.87 -16.10 -7.82
CA ALA A 52 -9.01 -16.41 -6.95
C ALA A 52 -10.36 -15.98 -7.61
N ASP A 53 -10.58 -16.37 -8.86
CA ASP A 53 -11.75 -16.06 -9.69
C ASP A 53 -12.01 -14.57 -9.95
N LYS A 54 -11.02 -13.70 -9.70
CA LYS A 54 -11.11 -12.25 -9.91
C LYS A 54 -10.20 -11.79 -11.03
N PRO A 55 -10.64 -10.80 -11.83
CA PRO A 55 -9.80 -10.24 -12.88
C PRO A 55 -8.57 -9.55 -12.30
N VAL A 56 -7.44 -9.72 -12.99
CA VAL A 56 -6.21 -8.99 -12.74
C VAL A 56 -5.89 -8.19 -13.98
N LEU A 57 -5.95 -6.88 -13.86
CA LEU A 57 -5.63 -5.93 -14.91
C LEU A 57 -4.23 -5.37 -14.68
N THR A 58 -3.64 -4.80 -15.73
CA THR A 58 -2.35 -4.11 -15.65
C THR A 58 -2.46 -2.70 -16.22
N ALA A 59 -1.64 -1.79 -15.67
CA ALA A 59 -1.45 -0.45 -16.20
C ALA A 59 0.03 -0.08 -16.15
N THR A 60 0.45 0.85 -17.00
CA THR A 60 1.80 1.39 -16.95
C THR A 60 1.87 2.51 -15.92
N GLY A 61 2.85 2.44 -15.03
CA GLY A 61 3.12 3.47 -14.02
C GLY A 61 3.85 4.70 -14.56
N GLY A 62 3.96 5.70 -13.70
CA GLY A 62 4.72 6.92 -13.95
C GLY A 62 6.11 6.89 -13.33
N ALA A 63 6.77 8.06 -13.30
CA ALA A 63 8.12 8.21 -12.79
C ALA A 63 8.22 8.01 -11.27
N GLU A 64 7.24 8.54 -10.55
CA GLU A 64 7.16 8.46 -9.10
C GLU A 64 6.01 7.53 -8.65
N ARG A 65 6.00 7.20 -7.34
CA ARG A 65 4.95 6.35 -6.76
C ARG A 65 3.56 6.98 -6.93
N ALA A 66 3.42 8.26 -6.66
CA ALA A 66 2.14 8.97 -6.78
C ALA A 66 1.62 8.99 -8.22
N ASP A 67 2.52 9.19 -9.21
CA ASP A 67 2.17 9.13 -10.64
C ASP A 67 1.68 7.73 -11.02
N SER A 68 2.34 6.69 -10.50
CA SER A 68 1.96 5.30 -10.75
C SER A 68 0.58 4.98 -10.17
N VAL A 69 0.29 5.45 -8.95
CA VAL A 69 -1.05 5.27 -8.34
C VAL A 69 -2.10 6.00 -9.15
N LEU A 70 -1.85 7.25 -9.56
CA LEU A 70 -2.78 8.03 -10.37
C LEU A 70 -3.02 7.34 -11.73
N ALA A 71 -1.98 6.87 -12.40
CA ALA A 71 -2.10 6.11 -13.65
C ALA A 71 -2.96 4.84 -13.47
N GLY A 72 -2.76 4.10 -12.38
CA GLY A 72 -3.58 2.95 -12.03
C GLY A 72 -5.05 3.31 -11.83
N LEU A 73 -5.34 4.38 -11.07
CA LEU A 73 -6.70 4.86 -10.84
C LEU A 73 -7.40 5.31 -12.15
N CYS A 74 -6.64 5.92 -13.07
CA CYS A 74 -7.15 6.32 -14.38
C CYS A 74 -7.41 5.12 -15.31
N ALA A 75 -6.65 4.04 -15.15
CA ALA A 75 -6.79 2.81 -15.95
C ALA A 75 -7.87 1.84 -15.43
N LEU A 76 -8.50 2.14 -14.28
CA LEU A 76 -9.63 1.34 -13.79
C LEU A 76 -10.78 1.39 -14.81
N PRO A 77 -11.50 0.26 -15.02
CA PRO A 77 -12.67 0.22 -15.89
C PRO A 77 -13.73 1.26 -15.51
N ASP A 78 -14.50 1.72 -16.49
CA ASP A 78 -15.60 2.68 -16.28
C ASP A 78 -16.69 2.14 -15.35
N THR A 79 -16.76 0.84 -15.19
CA THR A 79 -17.65 0.18 -14.22
C THR A 79 -17.28 0.44 -12.77
N VAL A 80 -16.02 0.85 -12.48
CA VAL A 80 -15.60 1.31 -11.15
C VAL A 80 -15.89 2.80 -11.07
N LEU A 81 -17.02 3.17 -10.50
CA LEU A 81 -17.50 4.55 -10.45
C LEU A 81 -16.68 5.41 -9.46
N ALA A 82 -16.77 6.74 -9.60
CA ALA A 82 -16.03 7.68 -8.74
C ALA A 82 -16.36 7.56 -7.24
N GLN A 83 -17.59 7.15 -6.91
CA GLN A 83 -18.05 6.96 -5.52
C GLN A 83 -17.65 5.59 -4.94
N GLU A 84 -17.18 4.65 -5.76
CA GLU A 84 -16.75 3.34 -5.27
C GLU A 84 -15.38 3.42 -4.60
N CYS A 85 -15.18 2.58 -3.61
CA CYS A 85 -13.93 2.54 -2.87
C CYS A 85 -12.88 1.71 -3.60
N VAL A 86 -11.67 2.23 -3.59
CA VAL A 86 -10.46 1.54 -4.07
C VAL A 86 -9.45 1.43 -2.94
N LEU A 87 -8.64 0.38 -2.97
CA LEU A 87 -7.54 0.16 -2.04
C LEU A 87 -6.23 0.28 -2.80
N VAL A 88 -5.31 1.08 -2.29
CA VAL A 88 -3.92 1.13 -2.78
C VAL A 88 -3.04 0.35 -1.81
N HIS A 89 -2.29 -0.60 -2.34
CA HIS A 89 -1.42 -1.45 -1.54
C HIS A 89 -0.03 -1.57 -2.15
N ASP A 90 0.99 -1.51 -1.29
CA ASP A 90 2.38 -1.68 -1.71
C ASP A 90 2.62 -3.14 -2.13
N ALA A 91 3.12 -3.35 -3.35
CA ALA A 91 3.50 -4.67 -3.87
C ALA A 91 4.49 -5.44 -2.97
N ALA A 92 5.27 -4.70 -2.18
CA ALA A 92 6.29 -5.25 -1.29
C ALA A 92 5.82 -5.48 0.16
N ARG A 93 4.50 -5.62 0.39
CA ARG A 93 3.91 -5.97 1.70
C ARG A 93 3.13 -7.28 1.62
N PRO A 94 3.81 -8.43 1.56
CA PRO A 94 3.18 -9.74 1.36
C PRO A 94 2.49 -10.29 2.60
N LEU A 95 2.68 -9.68 3.78
CA LEU A 95 2.24 -10.23 5.07
C LEU A 95 0.94 -9.59 5.59
N LEU A 96 0.11 -9.05 4.70
CA LEU A 96 -1.20 -8.51 5.04
C LEU A 96 -2.10 -9.62 5.61
N ARG A 97 -2.58 -9.46 6.83
CA ARG A 97 -3.50 -10.40 7.48
C ARG A 97 -4.93 -10.21 6.97
N ALA A 98 -5.67 -11.30 6.84
CA ALA A 98 -7.05 -11.27 6.39
C ALA A 98 -7.96 -10.46 7.32
N GLU A 99 -7.73 -10.56 8.64
CA GLU A 99 -8.49 -9.83 9.66
C GLU A 99 -8.22 -8.32 9.60
N ASP A 100 -6.98 -7.91 9.31
CA ASP A 100 -6.62 -6.50 9.15
C ASP A 100 -7.31 -5.92 7.91
N LEU A 101 -7.29 -6.67 6.81
CA LEU A 101 -7.97 -6.27 5.57
C LEU A 101 -9.48 -6.17 5.77
N GLU A 102 -10.11 -7.13 6.46
CA GLU A 102 -11.54 -7.07 6.76
C GLU A 102 -11.88 -5.84 7.61
N ARG A 103 -11.12 -5.55 8.69
CA ARG A 103 -11.34 -4.36 9.52
C ARG A 103 -11.20 -3.07 8.71
N LEU A 104 -10.17 -2.99 7.86
CA LEU A 104 -9.96 -1.84 6.98
C LEU A 104 -11.14 -1.63 6.02
N VAL A 105 -11.59 -2.69 5.37
CA VAL A 105 -12.70 -2.63 4.40
C VAL A 105 -13.99 -2.21 5.10
N GLN A 106 -14.31 -2.76 6.25
CA GLN A 106 -15.47 -2.39 7.06
C GLN A 106 -15.44 -0.89 7.42
N ALA A 107 -14.31 -0.43 7.95
CA ALA A 107 -14.12 0.96 8.36
C ALA A 107 -14.16 1.92 7.16
N GLY A 108 -13.46 1.58 6.08
CA GLY A 108 -13.38 2.42 4.89
C GLY A 108 -14.69 2.57 4.13
N LEU A 109 -15.58 1.56 4.18
CA LEU A 109 -16.91 1.65 3.60
C LEU A 109 -17.88 2.54 4.40
N THR A 110 -17.65 2.67 5.70
CA THR A 110 -18.54 3.42 6.60
C THR A 110 -18.06 4.84 6.87
N HIS A 111 -16.74 5.06 6.85
CA HIS A 111 -16.17 6.38 7.10
C HIS A 111 -16.20 7.26 5.83
N PRO A 112 -16.66 8.53 5.90
CA PRO A 112 -16.85 9.38 4.71
C PRO A 112 -15.56 9.65 3.93
N HIS A 113 -14.40 9.63 4.59
CA HIS A 113 -13.09 9.92 3.98
C HIS A 113 -12.25 8.66 3.75
N GLY A 114 -12.83 7.45 3.91
CA GLY A 114 -12.09 6.20 3.82
C GLY A 114 -11.30 5.86 5.08
N ALA A 115 -10.34 4.94 4.97
CA ALA A 115 -9.54 4.47 6.09
C ALA A 115 -8.17 3.96 5.62
N ILE A 116 -7.19 3.93 6.51
CA ILE A 116 -5.87 3.34 6.25
C ILE A 116 -5.50 2.36 7.34
N LEU A 117 -4.77 1.31 7.00
CA LEU A 117 -4.08 0.52 8.03
C LEU A 117 -2.93 1.33 8.63
N ALA A 118 -2.79 1.26 9.94
CA ALA A 118 -1.71 1.90 10.66
C ALA A 118 -1.34 1.10 11.91
N ALA A 119 -0.13 1.26 12.42
CA ALA A 119 0.30 0.67 13.68
C ALA A 119 0.73 1.78 14.65
N PRO A 120 0.32 1.76 15.93
CA PRO A 120 0.75 2.76 16.89
C PRO A 120 2.26 2.67 17.12
N VAL A 121 2.91 3.82 17.25
CA VAL A 121 4.34 3.87 17.61
C VAL A 121 4.53 3.38 19.03
N ARG A 122 5.33 2.31 19.19
CA ARG A 122 5.57 1.66 20.50
C ARG A 122 6.89 2.06 21.12
N ASP A 123 7.92 2.30 20.30
CA ASP A 123 9.26 2.66 20.77
C ASP A 123 9.38 4.15 21.10
N THR A 124 10.41 4.49 21.87
CA THR A 124 10.77 5.88 22.14
C THR A 124 11.36 6.51 20.88
N LEU A 125 10.76 7.61 20.41
CA LEU A 125 11.26 8.36 19.25
C LEU A 125 12.29 9.40 19.68
N LYS A 126 13.38 9.47 18.93
CA LYS A 126 14.42 10.48 19.07
C LYS A 126 14.51 11.34 17.81
N ARG A 127 14.54 12.65 17.99
CA ARG A 127 14.91 13.59 16.91
C ARG A 127 16.41 13.77 16.94
N ALA A 128 17.06 13.56 15.79
CA ALA A 128 18.47 13.84 15.62
C ALA A 128 18.71 15.29 15.16
N ASP A 129 19.82 15.86 15.54
CA ASP A 129 20.37 17.08 14.95
C ASP A 129 21.17 16.80 13.66
N ALA A 130 21.74 17.84 13.05
CA ALA A 130 22.53 17.71 11.83
C ALA A 130 23.85 16.91 12.02
N ALA A 131 24.34 16.78 13.26
CA ALA A 131 25.51 15.98 13.61
C ALA A 131 25.16 14.50 13.93
N GLY A 132 23.90 14.13 13.92
CA GLY A 132 23.44 12.79 14.27
C GLY A 132 23.29 12.55 15.78
N CYS A 133 23.43 13.59 16.61
CA CYS A 133 23.23 13.53 18.05
C CYS A 133 21.72 13.66 18.40
N ILE A 134 21.34 13.20 19.59
CA ILE A 134 19.96 13.35 20.08
C ILE A 134 19.70 14.83 20.38
N ALA A 135 18.81 15.46 19.59
CA ALA A 135 18.33 16.82 19.84
C ALA A 135 17.14 16.81 20.82
N ALA A 136 16.21 15.83 20.68
CA ALA A 136 15.02 15.74 21.52
C ALA A 136 14.47 14.31 21.61
N THR A 137 13.65 14.08 22.63
CA THR A 137 12.74 12.91 22.69
C THR A 137 11.34 13.38 22.29
N GLU A 138 10.76 12.73 21.26
CA GLU A 138 9.43 13.08 20.78
C GLU A 138 8.35 12.31 21.55
N PRO A 139 7.24 12.97 21.95
CA PRO A 139 6.09 12.28 22.47
C PRO A 139 5.50 11.35 21.43
N ARG A 140 5.32 10.07 21.77
CA ARG A 140 4.75 9.08 20.86
C ARG A 140 3.23 8.98 20.90
N ALA A 141 2.59 9.63 21.87
CA ALA A 141 1.14 9.63 22.01
C ALA A 141 0.47 10.21 20.75
N GLY A 142 -0.41 9.44 20.12
CA GLY A 142 -1.09 9.83 18.90
C GLY A 142 -0.24 9.69 17.61
N LEU A 143 0.99 9.14 17.69
CA LEU A 143 1.79 8.85 16.50
C LEU A 143 1.59 7.41 16.03
N TRP A 144 1.45 7.27 14.71
CA TRP A 144 1.20 6.00 14.03
C TRP A 144 2.15 5.81 12.86
N HIS A 145 2.56 4.59 12.62
CA HIS A 145 3.18 4.18 11.36
C HIS A 145 2.08 3.95 10.33
N ALA A 146 2.02 4.77 9.28
CA ALA A 146 1.11 4.54 8.17
C ALA A 146 1.53 3.27 7.41
N LEU A 147 0.59 2.38 7.24
CA LEU A 147 0.74 1.14 6.49
C LEU A 147 -0.13 1.22 5.21
N THR A 148 -0.11 0.15 4.43
CA THR A 148 -1.06 -0.08 3.36
C THR A 148 -1.73 -1.45 3.56
N PRO A 149 -2.96 -1.69 3.07
CA PRO A 149 -3.74 -0.85 2.13
C PRO A 149 -4.23 0.47 2.72
N GLN A 150 -4.39 1.47 1.82
CA GLN A 150 -5.09 2.72 2.08
C GLN A 150 -6.32 2.76 1.20
N MET A 151 -7.48 3.04 1.78
CA MET A 151 -8.78 2.93 1.13
C MET A 151 -9.52 4.26 1.14
N ALA A 152 -9.97 4.70 -0.02
CA ALA A 152 -10.86 5.86 -0.17
C ALA A 152 -11.73 5.70 -1.42
N ARG A 153 -12.67 6.63 -1.65
CA ARG A 153 -13.42 6.67 -2.91
C ARG A 153 -12.46 6.98 -4.07
N ARG A 154 -12.65 6.29 -5.20
CA ARG A 154 -11.83 6.48 -6.40
C ARG A 154 -11.70 7.95 -6.78
N GLY A 155 -12.82 8.68 -6.86
CA GLY A 155 -12.83 10.08 -7.26
C GLY A 155 -12.11 11.01 -6.29
N ASP A 156 -12.21 10.75 -4.98
CA ASP A 156 -11.50 11.52 -3.97
C ASP A 156 -9.99 11.29 -4.06
N MET A 157 -9.57 10.05 -4.20
CA MET A 157 -8.15 9.69 -4.33
C MET A 157 -7.52 10.27 -5.60
N GLN A 158 -8.24 10.20 -6.75
CA GLN A 158 -7.78 10.83 -7.99
C GLN A 158 -7.64 12.34 -7.83
N ARG A 159 -8.67 13.03 -7.30
CA ARG A 159 -8.64 14.48 -7.08
C ARG A 159 -7.49 14.88 -6.16
N ALA A 160 -7.26 14.14 -5.08
CA ALA A 160 -6.20 14.41 -4.11
C ALA A 160 -4.79 14.29 -4.74
N LEU A 161 -4.56 13.24 -5.51
CA LEU A 161 -3.27 13.03 -6.19
C LEU A 161 -3.02 14.07 -7.30
N VAL A 162 -4.06 14.47 -8.04
CA VAL A 162 -3.97 15.54 -9.05
C VAL A 162 -3.62 16.87 -8.38
N ASP A 163 -4.28 17.21 -7.24
CA ASP A 163 -3.97 18.42 -6.48
C ASP A 163 -2.51 18.44 -5.99
N ALA A 164 -2.04 17.33 -5.42
CA ALA A 164 -0.66 17.22 -4.95
C ALA A 164 0.35 17.42 -6.10
N LEU A 165 0.11 16.78 -7.25
CA LEU A 165 0.93 16.89 -8.46
C LEU A 165 0.97 18.33 -8.98
N GLN A 166 -0.18 19.00 -9.11
CA GLN A 166 -0.28 20.39 -9.57
C GLN A 166 0.42 21.38 -8.63
N ALA A 167 0.40 21.08 -7.33
CA ALA A 167 1.10 21.86 -6.32
C ALA A 167 2.61 21.55 -6.23
N GLY A 168 3.14 20.60 -7.01
CA GLY A 168 4.55 20.17 -6.93
C GLY A 168 4.89 19.48 -5.61
N VAL A 169 3.91 18.90 -4.91
CA VAL A 169 4.10 18.22 -3.63
C VAL A 169 4.24 16.72 -3.87
N ALA A 170 5.39 16.17 -3.47
CA ALA A 170 5.60 14.72 -3.48
C ALA A 170 4.77 14.08 -2.35
N ALA A 171 3.60 13.54 -2.70
CA ALA A 171 2.80 12.80 -1.73
C ALA A 171 3.51 11.50 -1.35
N THR A 172 3.78 11.32 -0.06
CA THR A 172 4.45 10.13 0.46
C THR A 172 3.55 8.91 0.46
N ASP A 173 2.23 9.12 0.63
CA ASP A 173 1.19 8.12 0.55
C ASP A 173 -0.15 8.76 0.12
N GLU A 174 -1.21 7.96 -0.01
CA GLU A 174 -2.53 8.41 -0.43
C GLU A 174 -3.22 9.24 0.65
N ALA A 175 -2.98 8.92 1.93
CA ALA A 175 -3.54 9.65 3.06
C ALA A 175 -3.05 11.11 3.07
N MET A 176 -1.75 11.34 2.88
CA MET A 176 -1.19 12.70 2.78
C MET A 176 -1.83 13.50 1.63
N ALA A 177 -2.08 12.87 0.48
CA ALA A 177 -2.75 13.54 -0.62
C ALA A 177 -4.19 13.90 -0.25
N LEU A 178 -4.94 12.99 0.41
CA LEU A 178 -6.31 13.24 0.88
C LEU A 178 -6.37 14.35 1.94
N GLU A 179 -5.43 14.37 2.89
CA GLU A 179 -5.31 15.42 3.91
C GLU A 179 -5.16 16.81 3.28
N ARG A 180 -4.41 16.94 2.20
CA ARG A 180 -4.22 18.20 1.48
C ARG A 180 -5.52 18.81 0.96
N ILE A 181 -6.48 17.99 0.58
CA ILE A 181 -7.81 18.45 0.13
C ILE A 181 -8.87 18.43 1.24
N GLY A 182 -8.43 18.35 2.52
CA GLY A 182 -9.29 18.40 3.69
C GLY A 182 -10.04 17.11 4.02
N LEU A 183 -9.62 15.98 3.46
CA LEU A 183 -10.15 14.67 3.81
C LEU A 183 -9.23 13.97 4.81
N HIS A 184 -9.81 13.41 5.85
CA HIS A 184 -9.05 12.77 6.94
C HIS A 184 -9.50 11.31 7.08
N PRO A 185 -8.79 10.34 6.45
CA PRO A 185 -9.08 8.91 6.58
C PRO A 185 -8.97 8.43 8.02
N LEU A 186 -9.78 7.43 8.37
CA LEU A 186 -9.73 6.80 9.69
C LEU A 186 -8.47 5.92 9.81
N LEU A 187 -7.77 6.01 10.95
CA LEU A 187 -6.71 5.07 11.30
C LEU A 187 -7.32 3.76 11.81
N VAL A 188 -7.03 2.66 11.14
CA VAL A 188 -7.42 1.30 11.54
C VAL A 188 -6.18 0.56 12.00
N GLU A 189 -6.16 0.11 13.26
CA GLU A 189 -5.02 -0.63 13.77
C GLU A 189 -4.85 -1.96 13.04
N GLY A 190 -3.68 -2.12 12.41
CA GLY A 190 -3.23 -3.33 11.75
C GLY A 190 -1.98 -3.89 12.40
N SER A 191 -1.64 -5.13 12.03
CA SER A 191 -0.45 -5.81 12.53
C SER A 191 0.83 -5.11 12.08
N ALA A 192 1.78 -4.95 12.99
CA ALA A 192 3.12 -4.48 12.67
C ALA A 192 3.89 -5.44 11.73
N ASP A 193 3.45 -6.70 11.65
CA ASP A 193 4.00 -7.70 10.72
C ASP A 193 3.74 -7.35 9.25
N ASN A 194 2.77 -6.49 8.96
CA ASN A 194 2.52 -5.98 7.60
C ASN A 194 3.62 -5.00 7.16
N LEU A 195 4.86 -5.43 7.33
CA LEU A 195 6.05 -4.66 7.01
C LEU A 195 6.29 -4.57 5.49
N LYS A 196 6.94 -3.51 5.07
CA LYS A 196 7.39 -3.35 3.69
C LYS A 196 8.77 -3.98 3.53
N ILE A 197 8.91 -4.98 2.68
CA ILE A 197 10.18 -5.64 2.43
C ILE A 197 11.11 -4.68 1.68
N THR A 198 12.17 -4.24 2.35
CA THR A 198 13.14 -3.28 1.84
C THR A 198 14.58 -3.74 2.03
N THR A 199 14.83 -4.61 3.00
CA THR A 199 16.14 -5.15 3.34
C THR A 199 16.16 -6.68 3.25
N PRO A 200 17.34 -7.32 3.19
CA PRO A 200 17.44 -8.79 3.29
C PRO A 200 16.89 -9.33 4.63
N ALA A 201 17.01 -8.59 5.71
CA ALA A 201 16.45 -8.98 7.00
C ALA A 201 14.91 -9.03 6.99
N ASP A 202 14.27 -8.09 6.28
CA ASP A 202 12.81 -8.12 6.11
C ASP A 202 12.37 -9.36 5.34
N LEU A 203 13.14 -9.76 4.32
CA LEU A 203 12.84 -10.95 3.53
C LEU A 203 12.93 -12.22 4.37
N ALA A 204 14.01 -12.38 5.15
CA ALA A 204 14.19 -13.52 6.06
C ALA A 204 13.07 -13.57 7.12
N TYR A 205 12.66 -12.42 7.64
CA TYR A 205 11.51 -12.33 8.54
C TYR A 205 10.22 -12.80 7.85
N ALA A 206 9.99 -12.36 6.61
CA ALA A 206 8.80 -12.74 5.86
C ALA A 206 8.74 -14.25 5.57
N GLU A 207 9.87 -14.88 5.23
CA GLU A 207 9.99 -16.32 5.06
C GLU A 207 9.63 -17.07 6.35
N PHE A 208 10.21 -16.63 7.47
CA PHE A 208 9.89 -17.20 8.78
C PHE A 208 8.38 -17.06 9.11
N TRP A 209 7.84 -15.86 8.87
CA TRP A 209 6.44 -15.57 9.16
C TRP A 209 5.48 -16.47 8.35
N LEU A 210 5.71 -16.62 7.04
CA LEU A 210 4.90 -17.49 6.18
C LEU A 210 4.95 -18.95 6.62
N ALA A 211 6.12 -19.43 7.01
CA ALA A 211 6.29 -20.82 7.47
C ALA A 211 5.52 -21.14 8.77
N HIS A 212 5.09 -20.13 9.54
CA HIS A 212 4.47 -20.34 10.86
C HIS A 212 3.04 -19.79 10.97
N ASN A 213 2.52 -19.06 9.95
CA ASN A 213 1.21 -18.40 10.02
C ASN A 213 0.33 -18.61 8.77
N ASP A 214 0.77 -19.37 7.78
CA ASP A 214 0.00 -19.75 6.59
C ASP A 214 -0.52 -21.17 6.66
#